data_9dff085665c8f67a578ad800fa30e62a
#
_entry.id   9dff085665c8f67a578ad800fa30e62a
#
_cell.length_a   1.000
_cell.length_b   1.000
_cell.length_c   1.000
_cell.angle_alpha   90.00
_cell.angle_beta   90.00
_cell.angle_gamma   90.00
#
_symmetry.space_group_name_H-M   'P 1'
#
loop_
_entity.id
_entity.type
_entity.pdbx_description
1 polymer ?
#
loop_
_entity_poly.entity_id
_entity_poly.type
_entity_poly.pdbx_seq_one_letter_code
_entity_poly.pdbx_strand_id
1 'polypeptide(L)'
;MNKKVLQTLEYYKIIDMLLEEADTPLAKESIRHLLPSSRREEIISWQTETSHALMRLLKQGRLPFHGLTDIRPSLVPLEKGGVLGMGELLDIARCLEIAKDAIAYDAKFEDLKDALSGRFGALMDLPDLRLEINRCILSPEEMADDASSELKRIRRAMKTTNDKVREQLTATMNLSGSMLRDNIVTMRNGRYCLPVKQEYKSTFPGMIHDQSSTGSTFFIEPDRKSVV
;
A
#
# COMPACT_ATOMS: atom_id res chain seq x y z
N MET A 1 -4.30 38.59 17.86
CA MET A 1 -5.64 38.74 18.47
C MET A 1 -5.69 38.00 19.79
N ASN A 2 -6.38 38.49 20.82
CA ASN A 2 -6.39 37.85 22.15
C ASN A 2 -7.33 36.62 22.12
N LYS A 3 -6.88 35.49 22.70
CA LYS A 3 -7.64 34.23 22.76
C LYS A 3 -9.05 34.40 23.34
N LYS A 4 -9.21 35.26 24.36
CA LYS A 4 -10.51 35.57 24.95
C LYS A 4 -11.49 36.23 23.95
N VAL A 5 -10.98 37.09 23.07
CA VAL A 5 -11.78 37.75 22.04
C VAL A 5 -12.28 36.71 21.01
N LEU A 6 -11.39 35.79 20.58
CA LEU A 6 -11.76 34.72 19.65
C LEU A 6 -12.83 33.81 20.24
N GLN A 7 -12.78 33.51 21.54
CA GLN A 7 -13.78 32.71 22.23
C GLN A 7 -15.12 33.47 22.29
N THR A 8 -15.10 34.76 22.66
CA THR A 8 -16.33 35.59 22.75
C THR A 8 -17.02 35.75 21.39
N LEU A 9 -16.23 35.79 20.29
CA LEU A 9 -16.76 35.87 18.92
C LEU A 9 -17.08 34.50 18.32
N GLU A 10 -17.00 33.43 19.12
CA GLU A 10 -17.23 32.05 18.67
C GLU A 10 -16.40 31.64 17.42
N TYR A 11 -15.22 32.24 17.27
CA TYR A 11 -14.33 31.99 16.10
C TYR A 11 -14.03 30.50 15.90
N TYR A 12 -13.87 29.76 16.98
CA TYR A 12 -13.56 28.33 16.94
C TYR A 12 -14.70 27.49 16.33
N LYS A 13 -15.94 27.92 16.46
CA LYS A 13 -17.07 27.26 15.76
C LYS A 13 -16.97 27.41 14.24
N ILE A 14 -16.49 28.55 13.76
CA ILE A 14 -16.25 28.77 12.32
C ILE A 14 -15.10 27.86 11.85
N ILE A 15 -14.03 27.72 12.64
CA ILE A 15 -12.94 26.79 12.34
C ILE A 15 -13.45 25.34 12.30
N ASP A 16 -14.27 24.92 13.25
CA ASP A 16 -14.84 23.56 13.25
C ASP A 16 -15.71 23.30 12.01
N MET A 17 -16.58 24.23 11.63
CA MET A 17 -17.35 24.14 10.37
C MET A 17 -16.44 24.03 9.14
N LEU A 18 -15.34 24.80 9.09
CA LEU A 18 -14.40 24.75 7.97
C LEU A 18 -13.62 23.44 7.93
N LEU A 19 -13.33 22.83 9.09
CA LEU A 19 -12.69 21.52 9.20
C LEU A 19 -13.56 20.38 8.65
N GLU A 20 -14.90 20.49 8.78
CA GLU A 20 -15.84 19.53 8.21
C GLU A 20 -15.83 19.54 6.68
N GLU A 21 -15.61 20.70 6.07
CA GLU A 21 -15.55 20.86 4.61
C GLU A 21 -14.17 20.50 4.01
N ALA A 22 -13.14 20.30 4.83
CA ALA A 22 -11.80 20.04 4.35
C ALA A 22 -11.56 18.54 4.06
N ASP A 23 -11.21 18.22 2.83
CA ASP A 23 -11.00 16.84 2.36
C ASP A 23 -9.64 16.24 2.76
N THR A 24 -8.59 17.06 2.91
CA THR A 24 -7.23 16.56 3.09
C THR A 24 -6.67 16.82 4.49
N PRO A 25 -5.78 15.94 5.01
CA PRO A 25 -5.11 16.16 6.30
C PRO A 25 -4.34 17.47 6.35
N LEU A 26 -3.67 17.85 5.25
CA LEU A 26 -2.89 19.07 5.12
C LEU A 26 -3.77 20.33 5.19
N ALA A 27 -4.93 20.31 4.54
CA ALA A 27 -5.90 21.40 4.64
C ALA A 27 -6.44 21.53 6.08
N LYS A 28 -6.76 20.41 6.73
CA LYS A 28 -7.22 20.41 8.12
C LYS A 28 -6.16 20.94 9.07
N GLU A 29 -4.90 20.60 8.85
CA GLU A 29 -3.79 21.16 9.63
C GLU A 29 -3.69 22.68 9.44
N SER A 30 -3.73 23.16 8.20
CA SER A 30 -3.69 24.59 7.89
C SER A 30 -4.86 25.36 8.52
N ILE A 31 -6.07 24.80 8.46
CA ILE A 31 -7.27 25.39 9.05
C ILE A 31 -7.16 25.50 10.57
N ARG A 32 -6.62 24.49 11.27
CA ARG A 32 -6.43 24.53 12.73
C ARG A 32 -5.51 25.67 13.17
N HIS A 33 -4.58 26.07 12.30
CA HIS A 33 -3.63 27.16 12.58
C HIS A 33 -4.09 28.51 11.99
N LEU A 34 -5.25 28.55 11.33
CA LEU A 34 -5.78 29.79 10.75
C LEU A 34 -6.14 30.78 11.86
N LEU A 35 -5.66 32.00 11.70
CA LEU A 35 -5.96 33.10 12.62
C LEU A 35 -6.45 34.32 11.81
N PRO A 36 -7.35 35.14 12.35
CA PRO A 36 -7.76 36.38 11.70
C PRO A 36 -6.57 37.33 11.56
N SER A 37 -6.44 37.94 10.39
CA SER A 37 -5.45 38.99 10.13
C SER A 37 -6.10 40.39 10.23
N SER A 38 -5.31 41.38 10.63
CA SER A 38 -5.66 42.79 10.56
C SER A 38 -4.95 43.53 9.42
N ARG A 39 -4.07 42.84 8.67
CA ARG A 39 -3.34 43.39 7.55
C ARG A 39 -4.22 43.37 6.29
N ARG A 40 -4.54 44.58 5.81
CA ARG A 40 -5.45 44.75 4.68
C ARG A 40 -5.02 43.96 3.41
N GLU A 41 -3.76 44.02 3.07
CA GLU A 41 -3.20 43.37 1.87
C GLU A 41 -3.35 41.84 1.95
N GLU A 42 -3.05 41.27 3.11
CA GLU A 42 -3.18 39.83 3.36
C GLU A 42 -4.64 39.37 3.26
N ILE A 43 -5.58 40.15 3.85
CA ILE A 43 -7.00 39.86 3.77
C ILE A 43 -7.49 39.89 2.32
N ILE A 44 -7.11 40.92 1.55
CA ILE A 44 -7.48 41.03 0.14
C ILE A 44 -6.92 39.85 -0.66
N SER A 45 -5.66 39.48 -0.45
CA SER A 45 -5.05 38.32 -1.11
C SER A 45 -5.82 37.04 -0.84
N TRP A 46 -6.13 36.72 0.43
CA TRP A 46 -6.86 35.52 0.80
C TRP A 46 -8.29 35.47 0.26
N GLN A 47 -8.98 36.62 0.28
CA GLN A 47 -10.34 36.72 -0.29
C GLN A 47 -10.30 36.56 -1.82
N THR A 48 -9.29 37.09 -2.49
CA THR A 48 -9.10 36.94 -3.93
C THR A 48 -8.80 35.47 -4.29
N GLU A 49 -7.89 34.81 -3.56
CA GLU A 49 -7.61 33.38 -3.75
C GLU A 49 -8.86 32.52 -3.54
N THR A 50 -9.65 32.81 -2.50
CA THR A 50 -10.91 32.09 -2.22
C THR A 50 -11.93 32.31 -3.33
N SER A 51 -12.09 33.52 -3.84
CA SER A 51 -13.00 33.84 -4.95
C SER A 51 -12.59 33.14 -6.24
N HIS A 52 -11.28 33.09 -6.54
CA HIS A 52 -10.76 32.37 -7.69
C HIS A 52 -10.91 30.86 -7.54
N ALA A 53 -10.69 30.29 -6.34
CA ALA A 53 -10.95 28.89 -6.08
C ALA A 53 -12.42 28.52 -6.31
N LEU A 54 -13.36 29.35 -5.83
CA LEU A 54 -14.79 29.17 -6.06
C LEU A 54 -15.13 29.22 -7.55
N MET A 55 -14.57 30.20 -8.28
CA MET A 55 -14.78 30.33 -9.73
C MET A 55 -14.27 29.09 -10.48
N ARG A 56 -13.11 28.55 -10.11
CA ARG A 56 -12.56 27.30 -10.68
C ARG A 56 -13.48 26.12 -10.39
N LEU A 57 -13.95 26.00 -9.15
CA LEU A 57 -14.88 24.95 -8.71
C LEU A 57 -16.18 24.97 -9.53
N LEU A 58 -16.78 26.16 -9.76
CA LEU A 58 -18.00 26.33 -10.53
C LEU A 58 -17.81 26.02 -12.03
N LYS A 59 -16.64 26.32 -12.61
CA LYS A 59 -16.36 26.09 -14.02
C LYS A 59 -15.95 24.66 -14.35
N GLN A 60 -15.16 24.00 -13.50
CA GLN A 60 -14.49 22.73 -13.81
C GLN A 60 -14.79 21.63 -12.77
N GLY A 61 -15.60 21.93 -11.76
CA GLY A 61 -15.89 21.00 -10.69
C GLY A 61 -14.76 20.89 -9.66
N ARG A 62 -14.78 19.81 -8.87
CA ARG A 62 -13.85 19.64 -7.75
C ARG A 62 -12.38 19.62 -8.19
N LEU A 63 -11.55 20.20 -7.35
CA LEU A 63 -10.09 20.11 -7.43
C LEU A 63 -9.64 18.65 -7.15
N PRO A 64 -8.62 18.15 -7.83
CA PRO A 64 -8.23 16.74 -7.78
C PRO A 64 -7.37 16.39 -6.54
N PHE A 65 -7.70 16.92 -5.36
CA PHE A 65 -6.89 16.68 -4.15
C PHE A 65 -7.40 15.54 -3.26
N HIS A 66 -8.46 14.86 -3.68
CA HIS A 66 -9.04 13.77 -2.91
C HIS A 66 -8.03 12.60 -2.73
N GLY A 67 -7.90 12.15 -1.48
CA GLY A 67 -6.98 11.06 -1.13
C GLY A 67 -5.51 11.48 -1.02
N LEU A 68 -5.22 12.80 -0.97
CA LEU A 68 -3.88 13.29 -0.68
C LEU A 68 -3.53 13.01 0.77
N THR A 69 -2.45 12.26 0.99
CA THR A 69 -1.84 12.00 2.30
C THR A 69 -0.68 12.95 2.58
N ASP A 70 -0.30 13.09 3.84
CA ASP A 70 0.90 13.85 4.21
C ASP A 70 2.14 12.97 4.08
N ILE A 71 2.93 13.18 3.04
CA ILE A 71 4.18 12.45 2.79
C ILE A 71 5.41 13.06 3.49
N ARG A 72 5.28 14.24 4.14
CA ARG A 72 6.42 14.90 4.81
C ARG A 72 7.10 14.02 5.87
N PRO A 73 6.36 13.25 6.69
CA PRO A 73 6.99 12.34 7.63
C PRO A 73 7.88 11.27 6.97
N SER A 74 7.53 10.81 5.77
CA SER A 74 8.32 9.82 5.02
C SER A 74 9.57 10.42 4.37
N LEU A 75 9.60 11.73 4.10
CA LEU A 75 10.77 12.39 3.53
C LEU A 75 11.91 12.57 4.53
N VAL A 76 11.59 12.76 5.82
CA VAL A 76 12.60 12.97 6.88
C VAL A 76 13.59 11.81 7.03
N PRO A 77 13.18 10.52 7.02
CA PRO A 77 14.12 9.40 7.00
C PRO A 77 14.99 9.37 5.74
N LEU A 78 14.43 9.71 4.56
CA LEU A 78 15.18 9.73 3.29
C LEU A 78 16.34 10.72 3.31
N GLU A 79 16.14 11.92 3.85
CA GLU A 79 17.20 12.93 3.99
C GLU A 79 18.39 12.43 4.84
N LYS A 80 18.14 11.45 5.70
CA LYS A 80 19.15 10.81 6.56
C LYS A 80 19.71 9.51 5.98
N GLY A 81 19.41 9.19 4.71
CA GLY A 81 19.83 7.95 4.05
C GLY A 81 19.02 6.72 4.43
N GLY A 82 17.83 6.90 5.01
CA GLY A 82 16.90 5.81 5.32
C GLY A 82 16.20 5.25 4.08
N VAL A 83 15.44 4.18 4.29
CA VAL A 83 14.67 3.47 3.25
C VAL A 83 13.18 3.53 3.61
N LEU A 84 12.34 3.70 2.62
CA LEU A 84 10.87 3.70 2.77
C LEU A 84 10.28 2.31 2.56
N GLY A 85 9.19 2.03 3.26
CA GLY A 85 8.36 0.87 3.03
C GLY A 85 7.49 1.00 1.77
N MET A 86 6.92 -0.12 1.33
CA MET A 86 6.07 -0.16 0.13
C MET A 86 4.84 0.77 0.24
N GLY A 87 4.20 0.83 1.41
CA GLY A 87 3.06 1.73 1.65
C GLY A 87 3.44 3.20 1.51
N GLU A 88 4.57 3.62 2.09
CA GLU A 88 5.08 4.99 1.99
C GLU A 88 5.43 5.38 0.54
N LEU A 89 5.98 4.44 -0.24
CA LEU A 89 6.26 4.65 -1.67
C LEU A 89 4.96 4.78 -2.47
N LEU A 90 3.92 4.01 -2.17
CA LEU A 90 2.59 4.15 -2.79
C LEU A 90 1.93 5.49 -2.45
N ASP A 91 2.08 5.99 -1.23
CA ASP A 91 1.61 7.32 -0.84
C ASP A 91 2.31 8.42 -1.64
N ILE A 92 3.63 8.28 -1.87
CA ILE A 92 4.39 9.20 -2.74
C ILE A 92 3.88 9.11 -4.18
N ALA A 93 3.69 7.91 -4.73
CA ALA A 93 3.15 7.73 -6.08
C ALA A 93 1.75 8.35 -6.22
N ARG A 94 0.90 8.21 -5.18
CA ARG A 94 -0.42 8.85 -5.13
C ARG A 94 -0.33 10.36 -5.09
N CYS A 95 0.59 10.93 -4.31
CA CYS A 95 0.85 12.36 -4.28
C CYS A 95 1.28 12.90 -5.65
N LEU A 96 2.17 12.19 -6.35
CA LEU A 96 2.61 12.55 -7.71
C LEU A 96 1.48 12.44 -8.74
N GLU A 97 0.59 11.44 -8.64
CA GLU A 97 -0.61 11.34 -9.50
C GLU A 97 -1.54 12.53 -9.29
N ILE A 98 -1.80 12.91 -8.03
CA ILE A 98 -2.60 14.09 -7.69
C ILE A 98 -1.95 15.37 -8.21
N ALA A 99 -0.62 15.50 -8.12
CA ALA A 99 0.11 16.65 -8.67
C ALA A 99 -0.05 16.74 -10.20
N LYS A 100 0.09 15.63 -10.92
CA LYS A 100 -0.17 15.55 -12.37
C LYS A 100 -1.60 15.97 -12.72
N ASP A 101 -2.59 15.45 -11.99
CA ASP A 101 -4.00 15.79 -12.21
C ASP A 101 -4.28 17.27 -11.91
N ALA A 102 -3.62 17.83 -10.90
CA ALA A 102 -3.72 19.26 -10.57
C ALA A 102 -3.10 20.15 -11.67
N ILE A 103 -1.97 19.75 -12.23
CA ILE A 103 -1.36 20.44 -13.39
C ILE A 103 -2.32 20.39 -14.59
N ALA A 104 -2.89 19.23 -14.88
CA ALA A 104 -3.84 19.07 -15.98
C ALA A 104 -5.16 19.84 -15.73
N TYR A 105 -5.56 19.99 -14.48
CA TYR A 105 -6.70 20.82 -14.08
C TYR A 105 -6.40 22.30 -14.35
N ASP A 106 -5.22 22.80 -13.96
CA ASP A 106 -4.81 24.21 -14.16
C ASP A 106 -4.68 24.56 -15.64
N ALA A 107 -4.18 23.65 -16.46
CA ALA A 107 -4.04 23.86 -17.92
C ALA A 107 -5.36 24.23 -18.61
N LYS A 108 -6.52 23.86 -18.04
CA LYS A 108 -7.84 24.25 -18.56
C LYS A 108 -8.18 25.72 -18.30
N PHE A 109 -7.34 26.43 -17.55
CA PHE A 109 -7.49 27.86 -17.21
C PHE A 109 -6.38 28.74 -17.79
N GLU A 110 -5.65 28.25 -18.81
CA GLU A 110 -4.50 28.97 -19.40
C GLU A 110 -4.84 30.43 -19.83
N ASP A 111 -6.08 30.66 -20.26
CA ASP A 111 -6.56 32.02 -20.63
C ASP A 111 -6.88 32.92 -19.43
N LEU A 112 -6.91 32.37 -18.22
CA LEU A 112 -7.30 33.04 -16.98
C LEU A 112 -6.16 32.96 -15.96
N LYS A 113 -5.15 33.82 -16.07
CA LYS A 113 -4.15 33.99 -15.02
C LYS A 113 -4.79 34.56 -13.79
N ASP A 114 -5.04 33.70 -12.81
CA ASP A 114 -5.65 34.06 -11.53
C ASP A 114 -4.65 33.97 -10.37
N ALA A 115 -5.07 34.31 -9.16
CA ALA A 115 -4.20 34.30 -7.97
C ALA A 115 -3.68 32.89 -7.60
N LEU A 116 -4.29 31.81 -8.14
CA LEU A 116 -3.90 30.42 -7.85
C LEU A 116 -2.91 29.86 -8.88
N SER A 117 -2.83 30.45 -10.08
CA SER A 117 -1.97 29.95 -11.16
C SER A 117 -0.51 29.78 -10.75
N GLY A 118 0.02 30.69 -9.91
CA GLY A 118 1.37 30.56 -9.37
C GLY A 118 1.58 29.35 -8.45
N ARG A 119 0.54 28.94 -7.72
CA ARG A 119 0.58 27.74 -6.84
C ARG A 119 0.58 26.47 -7.67
N PHE A 120 -0.26 26.40 -8.71
CA PHE A 120 -0.28 25.27 -9.64
C PHE A 120 1.00 25.17 -10.45
N GLY A 121 1.54 26.31 -10.90
CA GLY A 121 2.81 26.35 -11.64
C GLY A 121 4.05 25.93 -10.85
N ALA A 122 3.94 25.84 -9.51
CA ALA A 122 4.99 25.32 -8.66
C ALA A 122 4.94 23.77 -8.53
N LEU A 123 3.87 23.13 -9.02
CA LEU A 123 3.77 21.67 -9.01
C LEU A 123 4.67 21.07 -10.09
N MET A 124 5.25 19.92 -9.81
CA MET A 124 6.11 19.18 -10.73
C MET A 124 5.58 17.75 -10.87
N ASP A 125 5.40 17.29 -12.10
CA ASP A 125 5.18 15.87 -12.38
C ASP A 125 6.52 15.14 -12.47
N LEU A 126 6.61 13.98 -11.87
CA LEU A 126 7.75 13.07 -11.93
C LEU A 126 7.28 11.71 -12.49
N PRO A 127 6.95 11.63 -13.78
CA PRO A 127 6.30 10.48 -14.39
C PRO A 127 7.12 9.20 -14.25
N ASP A 128 8.44 9.26 -14.44
CA ASP A 128 9.31 8.09 -14.37
C ASP A 128 9.30 7.47 -12.98
N LEU A 129 9.40 8.29 -11.94
CA LEU A 129 9.36 7.83 -10.55
C LEU A 129 7.99 7.23 -10.21
N ARG A 130 6.91 7.94 -10.56
CA ARG A 130 5.55 7.48 -10.30
C ARG A 130 5.24 6.17 -10.99
N LEU A 131 5.58 6.04 -12.27
CA LEU A 131 5.36 4.83 -13.05
C LEU A 131 6.19 3.66 -12.53
N GLU A 132 7.44 3.89 -12.13
CA GLU A 132 8.31 2.84 -11.61
C GLU A 132 7.84 2.32 -10.25
N ILE A 133 7.37 3.20 -9.35
CA ILE A 133 6.77 2.77 -8.07
C ILE A 133 5.55 1.89 -8.35
N ASN A 134 4.60 2.34 -9.18
CA ASN A 134 3.38 1.62 -9.49
C ASN A 134 3.63 0.31 -10.28
N ARG A 135 4.72 0.24 -11.05
CA ARG A 135 5.15 -0.99 -11.73
C ARG A 135 5.68 -2.03 -10.74
N CYS A 136 6.42 -1.57 -9.74
CA CYS A 136 7.10 -2.46 -8.79
C CYS A 136 6.23 -2.89 -7.62
N ILE A 137 5.29 -2.05 -7.19
CA ILE A 137 4.52 -2.23 -5.95
C ILE A 137 3.04 -2.35 -6.29
N LEU A 138 2.44 -3.51 -6.01
CA LEU A 138 1.03 -3.79 -6.27
C LEU A 138 0.13 -3.40 -5.07
N SER A 139 0.63 -3.60 -3.86
CA SER A 139 -0.05 -3.24 -2.61
C SER A 139 0.98 -2.97 -1.51
N PRO A 140 0.59 -2.46 -0.33
CA PRO A 140 1.50 -2.28 0.79
C PRO A 140 2.24 -3.55 1.24
N GLU A 141 1.68 -4.73 0.95
CA GLU A 141 2.21 -6.05 1.32
C GLU A 141 2.77 -6.83 0.12
N GLU A 142 2.53 -6.36 -1.12
CA GLU A 142 2.83 -7.14 -2.33
C GLU A 142 3.65 -6.35 -3.34
N MET A 143 4.79 -6.92 -3.70
CA MET A 143 5.65 -6.44 -4.77
C MET A 143 5.45 -7.28 -6.04
N ALA A 144 5.42 -6.64 -7.21
CA ALA A 144 5.31 -7.32 -8.51
C ALA A 144 6.43 -8.36 -8.69
N ASP A 145 6.08 -9.49 -9.31
CA ASP A 145 7.06 -10.56 -9.56
C ASP A 145 8.25 -10.11 -10.41
N ASP A 146 8.03 -9.15 -11.28
CA ASP A 146 9.02 -8.60 -12.19
C ASP A 146 9.52 -7.21 -11.79
N ALA A 147 9.33 -6.82 -10.53
CA ALA A 147 9.87 -5.58 -9.99
C ALA A 147 11.40 -5.49 -10.20
N SER A 148 12.10 -6.62 -10.13
CA SER A 148 13.48 -6.73 -10.60
C SER A 148 13.73 -8.08 -11.29
N SER A 149 14.74 -8.14 -12.16
CA SER A 149 15.15 -9.38 -12.83
C SER A 149 15.54 -10.47 -11.83
N GLU A 150 16.20 -10.08 -10.75
CA GLU A 150 16.63 -10.99 -9.69
C GLU A 150 15.44 -11.54 -8.88
N LEU A 151 14.48 -10.70 -8.49
CA LEU A 151 13.27 -11.15 -7.81
C LEU A 151 12.49 -12.14 -8.68
N LYS A 152 12.31 -11.81 -9.96
CA LYS A 152 11.65 -12.69 -10.94
C LYS A 152 12.35 -14.07 -11.04
N ARG A 153 13.67 -14.06 -11.10
CA ARG A 153 14.48 -15.30 -11.13
C ARG A 153 14.26 -16.13 -9.87
N ILE A 154 14.35 -15.49 -8.70
CA ILE A 154 14.19 -16.17 -7.40
C ILE A 154 12.78 -16.74 -7.25
N ARG A 155 11.73 -15.95 -7.50
CA ARG A 155 10.34 -16.42 -7.38
C ARG A 155 10.04 -17.57 -8.36
N ARG A 156 10.56 -17.50 -9.58
CA ARG A 156 10.45 -18.61 -10.54
C ARG A 156 11.15 -19.87 -10.03
N ALA A 157 12.37 -19.76 -9.49
CA ALA A 157 13.09 -20.88 -8.93
C ALA A 157 12.35 -21.50 -7.73
N MET A 158 11.79 -20.67 -6.84
CA MET A 158 10.96 -21.13 -5.72
C MET A 158 9.73 -21.91 -6.22
N LYS A 159 9.00 -21.36 -7.20
CA LYS A 159 7.85 -22.04 -7.79
C LYS A 159 8.23 -23.39 -8.39
N THR A 160 9.26 -23.42 -9.23
CA THR A 160 9.75 -24.67 -9.85
C THR A 160 10.16 -25.71 -8.79
N THR A 161 10.78 -25.27 -7.70
CA THR A 161 11.17 -26.17 -6.61
C THR A 161 9.95 -26.71 -5.88
N ASN A 162 8.96 -25.89 -5.60
CA ASN A 162 7.69 -26.31 -4.99
C ASN A 162 6.93 -27.30 -5.89
N ASP A 163 6.90 -27.04 -7.19
CA ASP A 163 6.24 -27.95 -8.14
C ASP A 163 6.94 -29.31 -8.17
N LYS A 164 8.28 -29.37 -8.18
CA LYS A 164 9.05 -30.61 -8.07
C LYS A 164 8.77 -31.36 -6.77
N VAL A 165 8.66 -30.67 -5.63
CA VAL A 165 8.29 -31.30 -4.36
C VAL A 165 6.92 -31.94 -4.44
N ARG A 166 5.93 -31.27 -5.03
CA ARG A 166 4.57 -31.81 -5.22
C ARG A 166 4.55 -33.02 -6.14
N GLU A 167 5.30 -32.97 -7.24
CA GLU A 167 5.46 -34.11 -8.17
C GLU A 167 6.06 -35.31 -7.46
N GLN A 168 7.13 -35.13 -6.68
CA GLN A 168 7.75 -36.21 -5.90
C GLN A 168 6.78 -36.81 -4.86
N LEU A 169 6.04 -35.96 -4.16
CA LEU A 169 5.04 -36.44 -3.21
C LEU A 169 3.92 -37.24 -3.90
N THR A 170 3.47 -36.80 -5.06
CA THR A 170 2.47 -37.51 -5.87
C THR A 170 3.00 -38.87 -6.34
N ALA A 171 4.26 -38.93 -6.79
CA ALA A 171 4.90 -40.17 -7.16
C ALA A 171 5.02 -41.13 -5.95
N THR A 172 5.43 -40.64 -4.80
CA THR A 172 5.49 -41.44 -3.54
C THR A 172 4.11 -41.94 -3.13
N MET A 173 3.07 -41.10 -3.24
CA MET A 173 1.69 -41.51 -2.98
C MET A 173 1.23 -42.66 -3.88
N ASN A 174 1.54 -42.58 -5.18
CA ASN A 174 1.16 -43.61 -6.14
C ASN A 174 1.88 -44.93 -5.87
N LEU A 175 3.17 -44.90 -5.49
CA LEU A 175 3.96 -46.08 -5.17
C LEU A 175 3.53 -46.74 -3.82
N SER A 176 3.14 -45.93 -2.88
CA SER A 176 2.85 -46.36 -1.50
C SER A 176 1.36 -46.34 -1.14
N GLY A 177 0.47 -46.33 -2.11
CA GLY A 177 -0.97 -46.13 -1.93
C GLY A 177 -1.62 -47.13 -0.94
N SER A 178 -1.16 -48.37 -0.92
CA SER A 178 -1.65 -49.39 0.04
C SER A 178 -1.30 -49.05 1.50
N MET A 179 -0.22 -48.35 1.75
CA MET A 179 0.26 -47.92 3.05
C MET A 179 -0.40 -46.64 3.56
N LEU A 180 -1.01 -45.90 2.66
CA LEU A 180 -1.65 -44.63 3.02
C LEU A 180 -3.12 -44.84 3.46
N ARG A 181 -3.55 -43.99 4.40
CA ARG A 181 -4.95 -43.92 4.81
C ARG A 181 -5.81 -43.27 3.75
N ASP A 182 -5.32 -42.13 3.21
CA ASP A 182 -5.94 -41.32 2.18
C ASP A 182 -4.88 -40.83 1.17
N ASN A 183 -5.24 -40.71 -0.11
CA ASN A 183 -4.34 -40.24 -1.14
C ASN A 183 -4.35 -38.69 -1.19
N ILE A 184 -3.93 -38.07 -0.10
CA ILE A 184 -3.84 -36.61 0.05
C ILE A 184 -2.48 -36.21 0.64
N VAL A 185 -1.96 -35.08 0.17
CA VAL A 185 -0.82 -34.42 0.83
C VAL A 185 -1.36 -33.46 1.86
N THR A 186 -0.87 -33.55 3.08
CA THR A 186 -1.23 -32.65 4.19
C THR A 186 -0.03 -31.84 4.64
N MET A 187 -0.26 -30.69 5.26
CA MET A 187 0.80 -29.92 5.89
C MET A 187 0.72 -30.05 7.42
N ARG A 188 1.84 -30.44 8.06
CA ARG A 188 1.99 -30.52 9.50
C ARG A 188 3.30 -29.85 9.90
N ASN A 189 3.24 -28.94 10.87
CA ASN A 189 4.42 -28.19 11.34
C ASN A 189 5.25 -27.55 10.21
N GLY A 190 4.58 -27.04 9.16
CA GLY A 190 5.25 -26.43 7.99
C GLY A 190 5.91 -27.43 7.03
N ARG A 191 5.62 -28.76 7.18
CA ARG A 191 6.17 -29.84 6.34
C ARG A 191 5.06 -30.55 5.58
N TYR A 192 5.36 -30.99 4.36
CA TYR A 192 4.48 -31.83 3.58
C TYR A 192 4.53 -33.27 4.08
N CYS A 193 3.41 -33.80 4.52
CA CYS A 193 3.29 -35.14 5.08
C CYS A 193 2.23 -35.95 4.34
N LEU A 194 2.45 -37.28 4.32
CA LEU A 194 1.49 -38.27 3.86
C LEU A 194 0.82 -38.99 5.06
N PRO A 195 -0.50 -39.23 5.00
CA PRO A 195 -1.22 -39.92 6.08
C PRO A 195 -1.01 -41.41 5.97
N VAL A 196 -0.06 -41.95 6.73
CA VAL A 196 0.33 -43.38 6.75
C VAL A 196 -0.49 -44.14 7.83
N LYS A 197 -0.99 -45.33 7.47
CA LYS A 197 -1.67 -46.21 8.42
C LYS A 197 -0.71 -46.69 9.53
N GLN A 198 -1.24 -46.89 10.75
CA GLN A 198 -0.44 -47.27 11.91
C GLN A 198 0.41 -48.55 11.68
N GLU A 199 -0.10 -49.51 10.93
CA GLU A 199 0.58 -50.76 10.62
C GLU A 199 1.85 -50.59 9.79
N TYR A 200 1.97 -49.51 9.04
CA TYR A 200 3.14 -49.20 8.20
C TYR A 200 4.07 -48.14 8.80
N LYS A 201 3.84 -47.69 10.03
CA LYS A 201 4.64 -46.66 10.70
C LYS A 201 6.15 -46.94 10.69
N SER A 202 6.55 -48.21 10.88
CA SER A 202 7.95 -48.63 10.97
C SER A 202 8.56 -48.97 9.61
N THR A 203 7.75 -49.20 8.61
CA THR A 203 8.19 -49.60 7.25
C THR A 203 8.14 -48.46 6.25
N PHE A 204 7.33 -47.44 6.48
CA PHE A 204 7.28 -46.26 5.63
C PHE A 204 8.49 -45.36 5.93
N PRO A 205 9.36 -45.06 4.92
CA PRO A 205 10.58 -44.28 5.16
C PRO A 205 10.24 -42.77 5.25
N GLY A 206 10.61 -42.17 6.37
CA GLY A 206 10.36 -40.75 6.59
C GLY A 206 10.33 -40.33 8.05
N MET A 207 10.11 -39.02 8.29
CA MET A 207 10.03 -38.45 9.62
C MET A 207 8.58 -38.21 10.02
N ILE A 208 8.22 -38.67 11.21
CA ILE A 208 6.85 -38.48 11.79
C ILE A 208 6.78 -37.05 12.34
N HIS A 209 5.80 -36.29 11.88
CA HIS A 209 5.55 -34.91 12.35
C HIS A 209 4.31 -34.81 13.22
N ASP A 210 3.33 -35.72 13.04
CA ASP A 210 2.08 -35.65 13.77
C ASP A 210 1.39 -37.03 13.77
N GLN A 211 0.37 -37.17 14.62
CA GLN A 211 -0.46 -38.36 14.76
C GLN A 211 -1.93 -37.95 14.91
N SER A 212 -2.85 -38.74 14.35
CA SER A 212 -4.29 -38.52 14.56
C SER A 212 -4.66 -38.74 16.01
N SER A 213 -5.74 -38.10 16.48
CA SER A 213 -6.24 -38.23 17.87
C SER A 213 -6.56 -39.66 18.25
N THR A 214 -6.92 -40.51 17.30
CA THR A 214 -7.20 -41.96 17.51
C THR A 214 -5.95 -42.84 17.43
N GLY A 215 -4.79 -42.28 17.11
CA GLY A 215 -3.56 -43.04 16.91
C GLY A 215 -3.49 -43.91 15.65
N SER A 216 -4.54 -43.92 14.83
CA SER A 216 -4.66 -44.84 13.68
C SER A 216 -3.94 -44.33 12.40
N THR A 217 -3.48 -43.08 12.41
CA THR A 217 -2.82 -42.46 11.26
C THR A 217 -1.62 -41.63 11.72
N PHE A 218 -0.50 -41.78 11.05
CA PHE A 218 0.72 -40.99 11.26
C PHE A 218 0.97 -40.08 10.07
N PHE A 219 1.27 -38.83 10.33
CA PHE A 219 1.62 -37.87 9.29
C PHE A 219 3.15 -37.86 9.13
N ILE A 220 3.62 -38.48 8.05
CA ILE A 220 5.04 -38.72 7.80
C ILE A 220 5.50 -37.89 6.63
N GLU A 221 6.59 -37.11 6.82
CA GLU A 221 7.36 -36.48 5.74
C GLU A 221 8.24 -37.55 5.09
N PRO A 222 8.06 -37.90 3.81
CA PRO A 222 8.84 -38.95 3.17
C PRO A 222 10.31 -38.57 3.03
N ASP A 223 11.22 -39.54 3.15
CA ASP A 223 12.62 -39.34 2.90
C ASP A 223 12.90 -39.06 1.42
N ARG A 224 13.82 -38.11 1.13
CA ARG A 224 14.23 -37.78 -0.24
C ARG A 224 14.77 -38.96 -1.04
N LYS A 225 15.29 -40.01 -0.36
CA LYS A 225 15.90 -41.18 -0.99
C LYS A 225 14.91 -42.26 -1.39
N SER A 226 13.65 -42.17 -0.98
CA SER A 226 12.64 -43.21 -1.26
C SER A 226 11.92 -43.03 -2.61
N VAL A 227 12.40 -42.15 -3.44
CA VAL A 227 11.91 -41.90 -4.81
C VAL A 227 13.03 -42.24 -5.80
N VAL A 228 13.32 -43.51 -5.94
CA VAL A 228 14.08 -44.08 -7.08
C VAL A 228 13.25 -45.16 -7.71
#